data_432f328e563b93f1f7ffcbef3404f2c3
#
_entry.id   432f328e563b93f1f7ffcbef3404f2c3
#
_cell.length_a   1.000
_cell.length_b   1.000
_cell.length_c   1.000
_cell.angle_alpha   90.00
_cell.angle_beta   90.00
_cell.angle_gamma   90.00
#
_symmetry.space_group_name_H-M   'P 1'
#
loop_
_entity.id
_entity.type
_entity.pdbx_description
1 polymer ?
#
loop_
_entity_poly.entity_id
_entity_poly.type
_entity_poly.pdbx_seq_one_letter_code
_entity_poly.pdbx_strand_id
1 'polypeptide(L)'
;MKFNPYEILGVGRDATTVQIKRAYRSKAKQAHPDGGGNAKAFGDAFTAMRILCDAEKRRKFDETGEIAGDNPDNVRSSALQVIQQQMSAIVNAFIQHGFNPQLDPRRMDILKRIKEGLQAEIAQAKSGIANGEQIAEFHRDMAKRLDGGDVPGNPLAASFHSQAAGAEGTIANLKSGILCRELALEIVAKYKFKFDEPLVQDGPQPLHFFMKIG
;
A
#
# COMPACT_ATOMS: atom_id res chain seq x y z
N MET A 1 24.32 -11.90 -0.65
CA MET A 1 23.41 -12.87 -1.28
C MET A 1 22.56 -12.11 -2.30
N LYS A 2 22.41 -12.62 -3.51
CA LYS A 2 21.56 -12.02 -4.53
C LYS A 2 20.09 -12.27 -4.13
N PHE A 3 19.24 -11.25 -4.17
CA PHE A 3 17.82 -11.36 -3.80
C PHE A 3 17.11 -12.33 -4.75
N ASN A 4 16.50 -13.39 -4.20
CA ASN A 4 15.71 -14.35 -4.97
C ASN A 4 14.32 -14.49 -4.35
N PRO A 5 13.26 -13.98 -5.00
CA PRO A 5 11.92 -13.95 -4.42
C PRO A 5 11.32 -15.35 -4.17
N TYR A 6 11.68 -16.34 -4.97
CA TYR A 6 11.24 -17.73 -4.77
C TYR A 6 11.85 -18.37 -3.53
N GLU A 7 13.15 -18.18 -3.32
CA GLU A 7 13.87 -18.68 -2.13
C GLU A 7 13.39 -17.99 -0.85
N ILE A 8 13.16 -16.67 -0.91
CA ILE A 8 12.69 -15.90 0.25
C ILE A 8 11.34 -16.43 0.73
N LEU A 9 10.40 -16.67 -0.20
CA LEU A 9 9.08 -17.20 0.15
C LEU A 9 9.09 -18.73 0.35
N GLY A 10 10.10 -19.43 -0.13
CA GLY A 10 10.17 -20.89 -0.08
C GLY A 10 9.12 -21.53 -1.01
N VAL A 11 8.93 -20.98 -2.22
CA VAL A 11 8.00 -21.48 -3.22
C VAL A 11 8.72 -21.85 -4.52
N GLY A 12 8.15 -22.78 -5.28
CA GLY A 12 8.65 -23.15 -6.61
C GLY A 12 8.36 -22.09 -7.67
N ARG A 13 9.07 -22.20 -8.80
CA ARG A 13 8.84 -21.30 -9.95
C ARG A 13 7.48 -21.50 -10.64
N ASP A 14 6.82 -22.60 -10.35
CA ASP A 14 5.47 -22.97 -10.82
C ASP A 14 4.36 -22.54 -9.86
N ALA A 15 4.71 -21.93 -8.71
CA ALA A 15 3.76 -21.54 -7.68
C ALA A 15 2.68 -20.61 -8.22
N THR A 16 1.44 -20.91 -7.87
CA THR A 16 0.27 -20.07 -8.17
C THR A 16 0.25 -18.83 -7.25
N THR A 17 -0.47 -17.78 -7.67
CA THR A 17 -0.65 -16.57 -6.87
C THR A 17 -1.24 -16.87 -5.48
N VAL A 18 -2.09 -17.89 -5.36
CA VAL A 18 -2.67 -18.31 -4.09
C VAL A 18 -1.60 -18.90 -3.18
N GLN A 19 -0.74 -19.75 -3.71
CA GLN A 19 0.38 -20.35 -2.97
C GLN A 19 1.39 -19.30 -2.54
N ILE A 20 1.73 -18.34 -3.41
CA ILE A 20 2.62 -17.21 -3.10
C ILE A 20 2.06 -16.38 -1.95
N LYS A 21 0.77 -16.00 -2.00
CA LYS A 21 0.13 -15.24 -0.92
C LYS A 21 0.06 -16.01 0.40
N ARG A 22 -0.12 -17.34 0.34
CA ARG A 22 -0.10 -18.21 1.54
C ARG A 22 1.30 -18.27 2.15
N ALA A 23 2.33 -18.46 1.32
CA ALA A 23 3.73 -18.50 1.74
C ALA A 23 4.16 -17.16 2.37
N TYR A 24 3.78 -16.05 1.74
CA TYR A 24 4.01 -14.72 2.29
C TYR A 24 3.38 -14.57 3.68
N ARG A 25 2.09 -14.92 3.87
CA ARG A 25 1.44 -14.83 5.18
C ARG A 25 2.14 -15.65 6.26
N SER A 26 2.66 -16.82 5.91
CA SER A 26 3.44 -17.65 6.82
C SER A 26 4.77 -16.99 7.20
N LYS A 27 5.50 -16.47 6.21
CA LYS A 27 6.79 -15.77 6.42
C LYS A 27 6.60 -14.46 7.18
N ALA A 28 5.58 -13.69 6.84
CA ALA A 28 5.23 -12.45 7.53
C ALA A 28 4.92 -12.70 9.02
N LYS A 29 4.19 -13.77 9.34
CA LYS A 29 3.92 -14.16 10.74
C LYS A 29 5.20 -14.56 11.49
N GLN A 30 6.10 -15.28 10.85
CA GLN A 30 7.39 -15.69 11.45
C GLN A 30 8.36 -14.51 11.62
N ALA A 31 8.36 -13.59 10.67
CA ALA A 31 9.18 -12.38 10.70
C ALA A 31 8.56 -11.25 11.53
N HIS A 32 7.36 -11.47 12.08
CA HIS A 32 6.64 -10.45 12.85
C HIS A 32 7.41 -10.10 14.13
N PRO A 33 7.56 -8.82 14.47
CA PRO A 33 8.38 -8.38 15.62
C PRO A 33 7.85 -8.82 16.97
N ASP A 34 6.54 -9.02 17.12
CA ASP A 34 5.95 -9.51 18.37
C ASP A 34 6.38 -10.94 18.70
N GLY A 35 6.87 -11.69 17.67
CA GLY A 35 7.47 -13.00 17.80
C GLY A 35 9.01 -13.02 17.77
N GLY A 36 9.67 -11.86 17.90
CA GLY A 36 11.14 -11.76 17.82
C GLY A 36 11.68 -11.76 16.39
N GLY A 37 10.84 -11.52 15.39
CA GLY A 37 11.20 -11.54 13.98
C GLY A 37 12.04 -10.34 13.51
N ASN A 38 12.65 -10.50 12.34
CA ASN A 38 13.55 -9.53 11.73
C ASN A 38 12.80 -8.66 10.69
N ALA A 39 12.83 -7.34 10.88
CA ALA A 39 12.21 -6.36 9.97
C ALA A 39 12.73 -6.44 8.52
N LYS A 40 14.00 -6.82 8.33
CA LYS A 40 14.55 -7.03 6.99
C LYS A 40 13.91 -8.25 6.33
N ALA A 41 13.82 -9.37 7.06
CA ALA A 41 13.20 -10.60 6.56
C ALA A 41 11.73 -10.38 6.18
N PHE A 42 11.03 -9.53 6.93
CA PHE A 42 9.66 -9.13 6.59
C PHE A 42 9.61 -8.31 5.29
N GLY A 43 10.43 -7.27 5.16
CA GLY A 43 10.53 -6.45 3.95
C GLY A 43 10.91 -7.28 2.71
N ASP A 44 11.84 -8.22 2.87
CA ASP A 44 12.27 -9.13 1.81
C ASP A 44 11.12 -10.05 1.38
N ALA A 45 10.39 -10.65 2.32
CA ALA A 45 9.23 -11.51 2.03
C ALA A 45 8.10 -10.72 1.33
N PHE A 46 7.88 -9.48 1.75
CA PHE A 46 6.91 -8.59 1.16
C PHE A 46 7.27 -8.22 -0.29
N THR A 47 8.51 -7.82 -0.55
CA THR A 47 9.00 -7.52 -1.89
C THR A 47 8.92 -8.75 -2.79
N ALA A 48 9.29 -9.92 -2.28
CA ALA A 48 9.18 -11.18 -3.00
C ALA A 48 7.74 -11.48 -3.42
N MET A 49 6.77 -11.28 -2.52
CA MET A 49 5.36 -11.44 -2.84
C MET A 49 4.89 -10.47 -3.92
N ARG A 50 5.29 -9.19 -3.86
CA ARG A 50 4.95 -8.19 -4.88
C ARG A 50 5.43 -8.57 -6.27
N ILE A 51 6.68 -9.05 -6.36
CA ILE A 51 7.27 -9.46 -7.63
C ILE A 51 6.52 -10.68 -8.19
N LEU A 52 6.29 -11.69 -7.36
CA LEU A 52 5.72 -12.95 -7.82
C LEU A 52 4.20 -12.93 -8.03
N CYS A 53 3.47 -12.01 -7.39
CA CYS A 53 2.02 -11.84 -7.60
C CYS A 53 1.68 -10.98 -8.81
N ASP A 54 2.62 -10.21 -9.35
CA ASP A 54 2.48 -9.42 -10.56
C ASP A 54 3.06 -10.21 -11.74
N ALA A 55 2.22 -10.53 -12.72
CA ALA A 55 2.62 -11.39 -13.84
C ALA A 55 3.77 -10.78 -14.67
N GLU A 56 3.76 -9.45 -14.90
CA GLU A 56 4.81 -8.77 -15.65
C GLU A 56 6.13 -8.71 -14.90
N LYS A 57 6.08 -8.36 -13.61
CA LYS A 57 7.27 -8.32 -12.77
C LYS A 57 7.90 -9.70 -12.61
N ARG A 58 7.05 -10.73 -12.41
CA ARG A 58 7.48 -12.12 -12.32
C ARG A 58 8.16 -12.55 -13.61
N ARG A 59 7.54 -12.32 -14.79
CA ARG A 59 8.12 -12.62 -16.09
C ARG A 59 9.47 -11.92 -16.27
N LYS A 60 9.54 -10.62 -15.98
CA LYS A 60 10.78 -9.85 -16.10
C LYS A 60 11.88 -10.40 -15.18
N PHE A 61 11.53 -10.73 -13.93
CA PHE A 61 12.48 -11.37 -13.02
C PHE A 61 12.96 -12.74 -13.53
N ASP A 62 12.04 -13.55 -14.08
CA ASP A 62 12.36 -14.88 -14.60
C ASP A 62 13.28 -14.81 -15.84
N GLU A 63 13.13 -13.77 -16.69
CA GLU A 63 13.93 -13.53 -17.88
C GLU A 63 15.29 -12.92 -17.58
N THR A 64 15.35 -11.93 -16.70
CA THR A 64 16.57 -11.09 -16.51
C THR A 64 17.26 -11.31 -15.16
N GLY A 65 16.56 -11.88 -14.18
CA GLY A 65 17.01 -11.95 -12.79
C GLY A 65 17.07 -10.57 -12.11
N GLU A 66 16.57 -9.52 -12.75
CA GLU A 66 16.55 -8.16 -12.23
C GLU A 66 15.24 -7.82 -11.55
N ILE A 67 15.34 -7.12 -10.43
CA ILE A 67 14.21 -6.60 -9.67
C ILE A 67 13.95 -5.18 -10.18
N ALA A 68 13.04 -5.06 -11.14
CA ALA A 68 12.68 -3.75 -11.69
C ALA A 68 11.94 -2.90 -10.64
N GLY A 69 12.65 -1.94 -10.03
CA GLY A 69 12.09 -0.90 -9.17
C GLY A 69 11.62 -1.33 -7.77
N ASP A 70 11.60 -2.61 -7.48
CA ASP A 70 11.09 -3.16 -6.21
C ASP A 70 12.24 -3.63 -5.27
N ASN A 71 13.34 -2.88 -5.19
CA ASN A 71 14.37 -3.14 -4.20
C ASN A 71 13.75 -3.08 -2.79
N PRO A 72 13.97 -4.09 -1.92
CA PRO A 72 13.48 -4.12 -0.54
C PRO A 72 13.80 -2.84 0.25
N ASP A 73 14.98 -2.26 0.02
CA ASP A 73 15.39 -1.03 0.66
C ASP A 73 14.54 0.18 0.20
N ASN A 74 14.12 0.22 -1.08
CA ASN A 74 13.25 1.27 -1.61
C ASN A 74 11.83 1.16 -1.03
N VAL A 75 11.29 -0.04 -0.90
CA VAL A 75 9.96 -0.28 -0.29
C VAL A 75 9.96 0.14 1.17
N ARG A 76 11.01 -0.21 1.91
CA ARG A 76 11.17 0.21 3.30
C ARG A 76 11.33 1.74 3.42
N SER A 77 12.12 2.35 2.56
CA SER A 77 12.29 3.80 2.52
C SER A 77 10.97 4.51 2.23
N SER A 78 10.18 4.00 1.29
CA SER A 78 8.84 4.52 0.99
C SER A 78 7.89 4.39 2.19
N ALA A 79 7.91 3.26 2.92
CA ALA A 79 7.11 3.10 4.13
C ALA A 79 7.53 4.06 5.24
N LEU A 80 8.84 4.29 5.41
CA LEU A 80 9.35 5.29 6.37
C LEU A 80 8.96 6.72 5.97
N GLN A 81 8.96 7.05 4.67
CA GLN A 81 8.47 8.34 4.18
C GLN A 81 7.00 8.56 4.53
N VAL A 82 6.15 7.53 4.35
CA VAL A 82 4.73 7.61 4.71
C VAL A 82 4.57 7.86 6.21
N ILE A 83 5.33 7.19 7.08
CA ILE A 83 5.30 7.42 8.51
C ILE A 83 5.74 8.86 8.83
N GLN A 84 6.83 9.32 8.22
CA GLN A 84 7.34 10.69 8.41
C GLN A 84 6.32 11.74 7.98
N GLN A 85 5.62 11.51 6.86
CA GLN A 85 4.55 12.38 6.39
C GLN A 85 3.41 12.48 7.39
N GLN A 86 2.96 11.35 7.96
CA GLN A 86 1.93 11.33 9.00
C GLN A 86 2.39 12.07 10.26
N MET A 87 3.63 11.86 10.71
CA MET A 87 4.18 12.60 11.85
C MET A 87 4.23 14.10 11.59
N SER A 88 4.69 14.51 10.40
CA SER A 88 4.76 15.92 10.02
C SER A 88 3.37 16.56 9.98
N ALA A 89 2.34 15.84 9.50
CA ALA A 89 0.98 16.33 9.49
C ALA A 89 0.44 16.59 10.89
N ILE A 90 0.74 15.70 11.87
CA ILE A 90 0.35 15.88 13.27
C ILE A 90 1.02 17.12 13.87
N VAL A 91 2.33 17.28 13.66
CA VAL A 91 3.08 18.43 14.18
C VAL A 91 2.63 19.73 13.52
N ASN A 92 2.40 19.73 12.21
CA ASN A 92 1.93 20.92 11.48
C ASN A 92 0.53 21.32 11.96
N ALA A 93 -0.38 20.38 12.20
CA ALA A 93 -1.69 20.66 12.76
C ALA A 93 -1.58 21.36 14.13
N PHE A 94 -0.71 20.90 15.01
CA PHE A 94 -0.46 21.53 16.30
C PHE A 94 0.03 22.98 16.14
N ILE A 95 0.97 23.23 15.23
CA ILE A 95 1.52 24.57 14.97
C ILE A 95 0.46 25.48 14.36
N GLN A 96 -0.27 25.01 13.34
CA GLN A 96 -1.27 25.80 12.62
C GLN A 96 -2.48 26.19 13.49
N HIS A 97 -2.79 25.39 14.51
CA HIS A 97 -3.85 25.69 15.48
C HIS A 97 -3.33 26.46 16.72
N GLY A 98 -2.22 27.21 16.59
CA GLY A 98 -1.72 28.09 17.63
C GLY A 98 -1.24 27.35 18.88
N PHE A 99 -0.61 26.20 18.72
CA PHE A 99 -0.13 25.37 19.83
C PHE A 99 -1.27 24.93 20.78
N ASN A 100 -2.42 24.58 20.21
CA ASN A 100 -3.57 24.10 20.99
C ASN A 100 -3.15 22.89 21.85
N PRO A 101 -3.32 22.96 23.18
CA PRO A 101 -2.93 21.88 24.10
C PRO A 101 -3.61 20.53 23.81
N GLN A 102 -4.81 20.53 23.23
CA GLN A 102 -5.52 19.30 22.82
C GLN A 102 -4.89 18.61 21.62
N LEU A 103 -4.08 19.33 20.84
CA LEU A 103 -3.34 18.82 19.69
C LEU A 103 -1.85 18.64 19.97
N ASP A 104 -1.41 18.84 21.24
CA ASP A 104 -0.01 18.73 21.61
C ASP A 104 0.50 17.29 21.40
N PRO A 105 1.46 17.08 20.48
CA PRO A 105 2.00 15.76 20.19
C PRO A 105 2.62 15.04 21.39
N ARG A 106 3.01 15.79 22.43
CA ARG A 106 3.60 15.23 23.65
C ARG A 106 2.55 14.61 24.58
N ARG A 107 1.27 15.02 24.43
CA ARG A 107 0.14 14.60 25.28
C ARG A 107 -0.77 13.58 24.62
N MET A 108 -0.52 13.22 23.34
CA MET A 108 -1.33 12.27 22.60
C MET A 108 -0.52 11.04 22.21
N ASP A 109 -1.19 9.90 22.02
CA ASP A 109 -0.56 8.73 21.43
C ASP A 109 -0.36 8.93 19.92
N ILE A 110 0.78 9.53 19.56
CA ILE A 110 1.16 9.76 18.16
C ILE A 110 1.14 8.46 17.36
N LEU A 111 1.61 7.35 17.97
CA LEU A 111 1.67 6.06 17.27
C LEU A 111 0.27 5.52 16.99
N LYS A 112 -0.67 5.71 17.93
CA LYS A 112 -2.09 5.37 17.71
C LYS A 112 -2.68 6.19 16.57
N ARG A 113 -2.46 7.51 16.58
CA ARG A 113 -2.95 8.40 15.51
C ARG A 113 -2.37 8.05 14.14
N ILE A 114 -1.07 7.76 14.05
CA ILE A 114 -0.45 7.32 12.79
C ILE A 114 -1.10 6.02 12.32
N LYS A 115 -1.34 5.05 13.22
CA LYS A 115 -2.01 3.79 12.87
C LYS A 115 -3.41 4.01 12.33
N GLU A 116 -4.20 4.84 13.01
CA GLU A 116 -5.57 5.18 12.59
C GLU A 116 -5.58 5.90 11.23
N GLY A 117 -4.68 6.86 11.01
CA GLY A 117 -4.51 7.54 9.71
C GLY A 117 -4.16 6.58 8.58
N LEU A 118 -3.18 5.71 8.79
CA LEU A 118 -2.79 4.70 7.80
C LEU A 118 -3.91 3.71 7.50
N GLN A 119 -4.68 3.29 8.51
CA GLN A 119 -5.82 2.40 8.33
C GLN A 119 -6.95 3.08 7.53
N ALA A 120 -7.22 4.35 7.79
CA ALA A 120 -8.20 5.13 7.04
C ALA A 120 -7.79 5.28 5.55
N GLU A 121 -6.52 5.59 5.29
CA GLU A 121 -6.00 5.67 3.93
C GLU A 121 -6.06 4.33 3.19
N ILE A 122 -5.77 3.21 3.88
CA ILE A 122 -5.92 1.86 3.31
C ILE A 122 -7.38 1.58 2.97
N ALA A 123 -8.32 1.94 3.85
CA ALA A 123 -9.75 1.75 3.61
C ALA A 123 -10.22 2.57 2.41
N GLN A 124 -9.80 3.83 2.30
CA GLN A 124 -10.10 4.70 1.16
C GLN A 124 -9.53 4.15 -0.14
N ALA A 125 -8.28 3.68 -0.13
CA ALA A 125 -7.66 3.08 -1.31
C ALA A 125 -8.37 1.79 -1.74
N LYS A 126 -8.85 0.95 -0.81
CA LYS A 126 -9.65 -0.24 -1.11
C LYS A 126 -10.99 0.11 -1.76
N SER A 127 -11.64 1.17 -1.28
CA SER A 127 -12.87 1.70 -1.92
C SER A 127 -12.57 2.22 -3.33
N GLY A 128 -11.46 2.94 -3.51
CA GLY A 128 -11.00 3.42 -4.81
C GLY A 128 -10.72 2.27 -5.80
N ILE A 129 -10.16 1.15 -5.33
CA ILE A 129 -9.95 -0.05 -6.14
C ILE A 129 -11.29 -0.62 -6.60
N ALA A 130 -12.26 -0.79 -5.71
CA ALA A 130 -13.57 -1.33 -6.05
C ALA A 130 -14.27 -0.47 -7.11
N ASN A 131 -14.25 0.85 -6.95
CA ASN A 131 -14.78 1.79 -7.93
C ASN A 131 -14.03 1.71 -9.26
N GLY A 132 -12.71 1.63 -9.23
CA GLY A 132 -11.89 1.49 -10.44
C GLY A 132 -12.16 0.20 -11.20
N GLU A 133 -12.38 -0.92 -10.50
CA GLU A 133 -12.76 -2.20 -11.10
C GLU A 133 -14.11 -2.11 -11.82
N GLN A 134 -15.11 -1.45 -11.22
CA GLN A 134 -16.41 -1.21 -11.86
C GLN A 134 -16.27 -0.31 -13.10
N ILE A 135 -15.48 0.74 -13.05
CA ILE A 135 -15.22 1.64 -14.18
C ILE A 135 -14.53 0.88 -15.32
N ALA A 136 -13.50 0.10 -15.01
CA ALA A 136 -12.78 -0.68 -16.02
C ALA A 136 -13.69 -1.73 -16.69
N GLU A 137 -14.56 -2.38 -15.91
CA GLU A 137 -15.54 -3.33 -16.42
C GLU A 137 -16.56 -2.65 -17.34
N PHE A 138 -17.12 -1.51 -16.91
CA PHE A 138 -18.03 -0.71 -17.72
C PHE A 138 -17.43 -0.32 -19.07
N HIS A 139 -16.20 0.20 -19.07
CA HIS A 139 -15.54 0.58 -20.32
C HIS A 139 -15.27 -0.62 -21.23
N ARG A 140 -14.89 -1.76 -20.67
CA ARG A 140 -14.71 -2.99 -21.47
C ARG A 140 -16.01 -3.49 -22.07
N ASP A 141 -17.12 -3.40 -21.33
CA ASP A 141 -18.44 -3.78 -21.83
C ASP A 141 -18.89 -2.85 -22.95
N MET A 142 -18.72 -1.53 -22.78
CA MET A 142 -19.01 -0.55 -23.81
C MET A 142 -18.19 -0.78 -25.09
N ALA A 143 -16.90 -1.08 -24.95
CA ALA A 143 -16.07 -1.38 -26.11
C ALA A 143 -16.57 -2.61 -26.91
N LYS A 144 -17.05 -3.65 -26.21
CA LYS A 144 -17.61 -4.86 -26.84
C LYS A 144 -18.93 -4.60 -27.58
N ARG A 145 -19.71 -3.63 -27.13
CA ARG A 145 -21.02 -3.29 -27.74
C ARG A 145 -20.90 -2.39 -28.96
N LEU A 146 -19.74 -1.79 -29.17
CA LEU A 146 -19.47 -0.90 -30.30
C LEU A 146 -19.02 -1.73 -31.52
N ASP A 147 -19.95 -1.88 -32.46
CA ASP A 147 -19.63 -2.39 -33.77
C ASP A 147 -19.22 -1.23 -34.69
N GLY A 148 -17.98 -1.26 -35.19
CA GLY A 148 -17.44 -0.22 -36.07
C GLY A 148 -17.86 -0.35 -37.53
N GLY A 149 -18.54 -1.44 -37.93
CA GLY A 149 -18.85 -1.72 -39.30
C GLY A 149 -17.60 -1.63 -40.19
N ASP A 150 -17.68 -0.81 -41.25
CA ASP A 150 -16.57 -0.59 -42.19
C ASP A 150 -15.54 0.46 -41.72
N VAL A 151 -15.64 0.98 -40.49
CA VAL A 151 -14.70 1.97 -39.95
C VAL A 151 -13.38 1.31 -39.50
N PRO A 152 -12.25 1.60 -40.17
CA PRO A 152 -10.98 0.94 -39.88
C PRO A 152 -10.56 1.21 -38.43
N GLY A 153 -10.19 0.11 -37.70
CA GLY A 153 -9.63 0.21 -36.35
C GLY A 153 -10.63 0.53 -35.24
N ASN A 154 -11.92 0.68 -35.52
CA ASN A 154 -12.98 1.00 -34.54
C ASN A 154 -12.51 1.98 -33.43
N PRO A 155 -12.29 3.27 -33.75
CA PRO A 155 -11.64 4.21 -32.84
C PRO A 155 -12.45 4.47 -31.57
N LEU A 156 -13.78 4.28 -31.58
CA LEU A 156 -14.61 4.44 -30.39
C LEU A 156 -14.36 3.27 -29.40
N ALA A 157 -14.35 2.03 -29.89
CA ALA A 157 -14.01 0.88 -29.05
C ALA A 157 -12.57 0.99 -28.51
N ALA A 158 -11.62 1.43 -29.34
CA ALA A 158 -10.23 1.68 -28.91
C ALA A 158 -10.14 2.74 -27.79
N SER A 159 -10.95 3.80 -27.86
CA SER A 159 -11.03 4.81 -26.79
C SER A 159 -11.51 4.21 -25.46
N PHE A 160 -12.53 3.37 -25.47
CA PHE A 160 -13.01 2.68 -24.28
C PHE A 160 -11.98 1.69 -23.72
N HIS A 161 -11.28 0.96 -24.57
CA HIS A 161 -10.17 0.10 -24.14
C HIS A 161 -9.04 0.89 -23.47
N SER A 162 -8.69 2.06 -24.01
CA SER A 162 -7.70 2.95 -23.40
C SER A 162 -8.14 3.46 -22.02
N GLN A 163 -9.42 3.81 -21.85
CA GLN A 163 -9.97 4.25 -20.57
C GLN A 163 -9.98 3.11 -19.54
N ALA A 164 -10.31 1.88 -19.96
CA ALA A 164 -10.21 0.70 -19.10
C ALA A 164 -8.78 0.45 -18.64
N ALA A 165 -7.80 0.54 -19.54
CA ALA A 165 -6.38 0.41 -19.21
C ALA A 165 -5.90 1.50 -18.23
N GLY A 166 -6.37 2.74 -18.39
CA GLY A 166 -6.11 3.84 -17.46
C GLY A 166 -6.64 3.57 -16.05
N ALA A 167 -7.86 3.04 -15.95
CA ALA A 167 -8.44 2.63 -14.66
C ALA A 167 -7.65 1.47 -14.02
N GLU A 168 -7.22 0.49 -14.80
CA GLU A 168 -6.37 -0.62 -14.34
C GLU A 168 -5.01 -0.13 -13.82
N GLY A 169 -4.39 0.85 -14.49
CA GLY A 169 -3.17 1.50 -14.02
C GLY A 169 -3.37 2.19 -12.66
N THR A 170 -4.49 2.90 -12.49
CA THR A 170 -4.85 3.51 -11.22
C THR A 170 -5.03 2.47 -10.11
N ILE A 171 -5.73 1.37 -10.40
CA ILE A 171 -5.90 0.25 -9.48
C ILE A 171 -4.55 -0.34 -9.05
N ALA A 172 -3.62 -0.52 -9.98
CA ALA A 172 -2.28 -1.04 -9.68
C ALA A 172 -1.51 -0.11 -8.74
N ASN A 173 -1.59 1.21 -8.95
CA ASN A 173 -0.98 2.22 -8.09
C ASN A 173 -1.60 2.21 -6.67
N LEU A 174 -2.92 2.12 -6.57
CA LEU A 174 -3.61 2.03 -5.28
C LEU A 174 -3.21 0.75 -4.53
N LYS A 175 -3.16 -0.40 -5.21
CA LYS A 175 -2.71 -1.67 -4.61
C LYS A 175 -1.27 -1.56 -4.10
N SER A 176 -0.37 -0.95 -4.86
CA SER A 176 0.99 -0.68 -4.43
C SER A 176 1.05 0.24 -3.21
N GLY A 177 0.24 1.31 -3.19
CA GLY A 177 0.14 2.23 -2.07
C GLY A 177 -0.38 1.59 -0.78
N ILE A 178 -1.38 0.69 -0.87
CA ILE A 178 -1.88 -0.09 0.27
C ILE A 178 -0.74 -0.90 0.89
N LEU A 179 0.01 -1.61 0.08
CA LEU A 179 1.11 -2.45 0.54
C LEU A 179 2.18 -1.65 1.30
N CYS A 180 2.50 -0.46 0.81
CA CYS A 180 3.44 0.44 1.47
C CYS A 180 2.93 0.88 2.85
N ARG A 181 1.62 1.17 2.99
CA ARG A 181 0.99 1.55 4.25
C ARG A 181 0.85 0.39 5.22
N GLU A 182 0.61 -0.82 4.73
CA GLU A 182 0.62 -2.03 5.55
C GLU A 182 2.00 -2.27 6.17
N LEU A 183 3.08 -2.10 5.39
CA LEU A 183 4.44 -2.15 5.92
C LEU A 183 4.71 -1.03 6.93
N ALA A 184 4.20 0.18 6.66
CA ALA A 184 4.32 1.30 7.60
C ALA A 184 3.61 0.99 8.94
N LEU A 185 2.42 0.39 8.91
CA LEU A 185 1.71 -0.06 10.12
C LEU A 185 2.53 -1.04 10.94
N GLU A 186 3.19 -2.00 10.29
CA GLU A 186 4.03 -2.96 10.99
C GLU A 186 5.30 -2.34 11.58
N ILE A 187 5.90 -1.38 10.86
CA ILE A 187 7.03 -0.61 11.41
C ILE A 187 6.58 0.14 12.66
N VAL A 188 5.46 0.87 12.58
CA VAL A 188 4.93 1.67 13.71
C VAL A 188 4.55 0.79 14.90
N ALA A 189 4.07 -0.44 14.66
CA ALA A 189 3.73 -1.38 15.73
C ALA A 189 4.90 -1.74 16.65
N LYS A 190 6.15 -1.57 16.18
CA LYS A 190 7.37 -1.86 16.95
C LYS A 190 7.76 -0.76 17.94
N TYR A 191 7.20 0.43 17.80
CA TYR A 191 7.54 1.57 18.62
C TYR A 191 6.59 1.68 19.80
N LYS A 192 7.13 2.16 20.93
CA LYS A 192 6.36 2.57 22.09
C LYS A 192 6.59 4.06 22.29
N PHE A 193 5.52 4.81 22.48
CA PHE A 193 5.61 6.23 22.81
C PHE A 193 5.58 6.43 24.30
N LYS A 194 6.48 7.27 24.84
CA LYS A 194 6.48 7.67 26.24
C LYS A 194 5.80 9.04 26.34
N PHE A 195 4.81 9.12 27.19
CA PHE A 195 4.12 10.37 27.50
C PHE A 195 4.78 11.07 28.68
N ASP A 196 4.82 12.39 28.64
CA ASP A 196 5.27 13.19 29.77
C ASP A 196 4.17 13.36 30.82
N GLU A 197 2.89 13.26 30.41
CA GLU A 197 1.70 13.36 31.26
C GLU A 197 0.67 12.28 30.87
N PRO A 198 -0.21 11.84 31.83
CA PRO A 198 -1.26 10.89 31.49
C PRO A 198 -2.17 11.46 30.39
N LEU A 199 -2.51 10.63 29.42
CA LEU A 199 -3.48 10.97 28.37
C LEU A 199 -4.79 11.43 29.02
N VAL A 200 -5.20 12.64 28.75
CA VAL A 200 -6.61 13.00 28.89
C VAL A 200 -7.35 12.13 27.89
N GLN A 201 -8.29 11.30 28.37
CA GLN A 201 -9.08 10.44 27.47
C GLN A 201 -9.76 11.34 26.44
N ASP A 202 -9.26 11.29 25.22
CA ASP A 202 -9.90 11.95 24.08
C ASP A 202 -11.29 11.34 23.92
N GLY A 203 -12.31 12.13 24.14
CA GLY A 203 -13.63 11.82 23.62
C GLY A 203 -13.55 11.66 22.09
N PRO A 204 -14.53 11.01 21.46
CA PRO A 204 -14.48 10.72 20.03
C PRO A 204 -14.34 12.00 19.21
N GLN A 205 -13.13 12.30 18.77
CA GLN A 205 -12.86 13.40 17.85
C GLN A 205 -13.26 12.94 16.44
N PRO A 206 -14.11 13.68 15.74
CA PRO A 206 -14.52 13.30 14.40
C PRO A 206 -13.32 13.29 13.44
N LEU A 207 -13.16 12.19 12.72
CA LEU A 207 -12.15 11.92 11.68
C LEU A 207 -12.12 12.95 10.53
N HIS A 208 -13.01 13.95 10.53
CA HIS A 208 -13.14 14.96 9.48
C HIS A 208 -11.98 15.96 9.38
N PHE A 209 -11.06 15.98 10.32
CA PHE A 209 -10.01 16.99 10.36
C PHE A 209 -8.87 16.76 9.36
N PHE A 210 -8.63 15.52 8.93
CA PHE A 210 -7.54 15.19 8.01
C PHE A 210 -7.91 15.27 6.52
N MET A 211 -9.18 15.46 6.16
CA MET A 211 -9.66 15.45 4.77
C MET A 211 -9.62 16.80 4.03
N LYS A 212 -9.14 17.89 4.66
CA LYS A 212 -9.16 19.24 4.06
C LYS A 212 -7.81 19.91 3.90
N ILE A 213 -6.73 19.17 3.73
CA ILE A 213 -5.47 19.76 3.24
C ILE A 213 -5.23 19.17 1.86
N GLY A 214 -5.76 19.89 0.84
CA GLY A 214 -5.53 19.65 -0.58
C GLY A 214 -4.10 19.97 -0.98
#